data_14fdfc2318b200fb12ffaddceb1b98f6
#
_entry.id   14fdfc2318b200fb12ffaddceb1b98f6
#
_cell.length_a   1.000
_cell.length_b   1.000
_cell.length_c   1.000
_cell.angle_alpha   90.00
_cell.angle_beta   90.00
_cell.angle_gamma   90.00
#
_symmetry.space_group_name_H-M   'P 1'
#
loop_
_entity.id
_entity.type
_entity.pdbx_description
1 polymer ?
#
loop_
_entity_poly.entity_id
_entity_poly.type
_entity_poly.pdbx_seq_one_letter_code
_entity_poly.pdbx_strand_id
1 'polypeptide(L)'
;GDWKFSRFIPWAQMGITYTGVDVVKSVVDSNNEEHSSDYVSFVHGDILSYDCSGYDLVLIKDVLQHFKDEDVINVCDKIIPNNKFVIATNGCKFGRTPSKNNWVSGERSIDNQYSYHPLCSKREPLLKYEKHIKNTSYRRYKEIITFGNNLTE
;
A
#
# COMPACT_ATOMS: atom_id res chain seq x y z
N GLY A 1 3.99 -4.98 8.04
CA GLY A 1 2.92 -4.27 7.43
C GLY A 1 1.69 -4.09 8.30
N ASP A 2 0.54 -4.36 7.76
CA ASP A 2 -0.75 -4.16 8.42
C ASP A 2 -1.15 -5.30 9.38
N TRP A 3 -0.50 -6.46 9.34
CA TRP A 3 -0.86 -7.64 10.13
C TRP A 3 -1.03 -7.34 11.62
N LYS A 4 -0.25 -6.45 12.17
CA LYS A 4 -0.38 -6.01 13.56
C LYS A 4 -1.82 -5.60 13.93
N PHE A 5 -2.58 -5.09 12.98
CA PHE A 5 -3.98 -4.70 13.15
C PHE A 5 -4.94 -5.74 12.57
N SER A 6 -4.62 -6.33 11.43
CA SER A 6 -5.45 -7.29 10.71
C SER A 6 -5.67 -8.59 11.49
N ARG A 7 -4.75 -8.98 12.37
CA ARG A 7 -4.87 -10.17 13.22
C ARG A 7 -6.08 -10.17 14.17
N PHE A 8 -6.68 -9.02 14.40
CA PHE A 8 -7.90 -8.92 15.22
C PHE A 8 -9.20 -9.09 14.42
N ILE A 9 -9.10 -9.24 13.11
CA ILE A 9 -10.27 -9.48 12.26
C ILE A 9 -10.58 -10.98 12.30
N PRO A 10 -11.85 -11.37 12.54
CA PRO A 10 -12.24 -12.78 12.63
C PRO A 10 -12.42 -13.37 11.21
N TRP A 11 -11.33 -13.51 10.49
CA TRP A 11 -11.30 -13.91 9.07
C TRP A 11 -12.14 -15.16 8.76
N ALA A 12 -11.94 -16.24 9.55
CA ALA A 12 -12.67 -17.48 9.38
C ALA A 12 -14.18 -17.30 9.56
N GLN A 13 -14.61 -16.53 10.58
CA GLN A 13 -16.02 -16.29 10.85
C GLN A 13 -16.68 -15.46 9.75
N MET A 14 -15.92 -14.61 9.09
CA MET A 14 -16.38 -13.78 7.97
C MET A 14 -16.31 -14.50 6.62
N GLY A 15 -15.72 -15.71 6.57
CA GLY A 15 -15.49 -16.43 5.32
C GLY A 15 -14.52 -15.73 4.37
N ILE A 16 -13.59 -14.93 4.92
CA ILE A 16 -12.62 -14.14 4.16
C ILE A 16 -11.23 -14.77 4.31
N THR A 17 -10.52 -14.94 3.20
CA THR A 17 -9.11 -15.34 3.22
C THR A 17 -8.21 -14.10 3.26
N TYR A 18 -7.10 -14.22 3.98
CA TYR A 18 -6.07 -13.19 4.08
C TYR A 18 -4.71 -13.74 3.66
N THR A 19 -4.00 -13.02 2.80
CA THR A 19 -2.61 -13.29 2.45
C THR A 19 -1.76 -12.08 2.77
N GLY A 20 -0.86 -12.21 3.74
CA GLY A 20 0.13 -11.18 4.08
C GLY A 20 1.40 -11.38 3.25
N VAL A 21 1.91 -10.33 2.63
CA VAL A 21 3.17 -10.36 1.87
C VAL A 21 4.18 -9.44 2.52
N ASP A 22 5.38 -9.93 2.77
CA ASP A 22 6.47 -9.14 3.32
C ASP A 22 7.82 -9.58 2.74
N VAL A 23 8.74 -8.62 2.57
CA VAL A 23 10.11 -8.88 2.07
C VAL A 23 11.03 -9.42 3.15
N VAL A 24 10.64 -9.32 4.42
CA VAL A 24 11.45 -9.79 5.55
C VAL A 24 11.10 -11.24 5.87
N LYS A 25 11.92 -12.17 5.40
CA LYS A 25 11.68 -13.61 5.55
C LYS A 25 11.42 -14.04 6.99
N SER A 26 12.18 -13.55 7.96
CA SER A 26 12.00 -13.90 9.37
C SER A 26 10.63 -13.45 9.93
N VAL A 27 10.09 -12.33 9.45
CA VAL A 27 8.74 -11.86 9.81
C VAL A 27 7.67 -12.79 9.23
N VAL A 28 7.85 -13.23 7.99
CA VAL A 28 6.94 -14.16 7.33
C VAL A 28 6.94 -15.52 8.03
N ASP A 29 8.15 -16.04 8.35
CA ASP A 29 8.29 -17.33 9.03
C ASP A 29 7.62 -17.30 10.42
N SER A 30 7.89 -16.28 11.22
CA SER A 30 7.26 -16.12 12.54
C SER A 30 5.73 -15.96 12.46
N ASN A 31 5.24 -15.17 11.49
CA ASN A 31 3.80 -15.02 11.30
C ASN A 31 3.13 -16.32 10.84
N ASN A 32 3.79 -17.11 9.99
CA ASN A 32 3.25 -18.42 9.58
C ASN A 32 3.23 -19.40 10.76
N GLU A 33 4.26 -19.41 11.58
CA GLU A 33 4.32 -20.26 12.77
C GLU A 33 3.23 -19.92 13.79
N GLU A 34 3.00 -18.63 14.02
CA GLU A 34 2.10 -18.17 15.10
C GLU A 34 0.65 -17.98 14.65
N HIS A 35 0.39 -17.72 13.36
CA HIS A 35 -0.90 -17.16 12.92
C HIS A 35 -1.49 -17.80 11.67
N SER A 36 -0.78 -18.72 10.97
CA SER A 36 -1.34 -19.34 9.77
C SER A 36 -2.53 -20.25 10.10
N SER A 37 -3.47 -20.32 9.16
CA SER A 37 -4.65 -21.19 9.23
C SER A 37 -5.21 -21.41 7.82
N ASP A 38 -6.32 -22.13 7.67
CA ASP A 38 -7.01 -22.27 6.38
C ASP A 38 -7.46 -20.94 5.78
N TYR A 39 -7.56 -19.88 6.59
CA TYR A 39 -8.00 -18.55 6.17
C TYR A 39 -6.89 -17.49 6.18
N VAL A 40 -5.73 -17.77 6.78
CA VAL A 40 -4.64 -16.81 6.94
C VAL A 40 -3.32 -17.44 6.51
N SER A 41 -2.63 -16.79 5.61
CA SER A 41 -1.31 -17.20 5.12
C SER A 41 -0.36 -16.02 4.98
N PHE A 42 0.94 -16.30 5.02
CA PHE A 42 1.98 -15.29 4.81
C PHE A 42 2.98 -15.77 3.77
N VAL A 43 3.35 -14.89 2.86
CA VAL A 43 4.23 -15.18 1.72
C VAL A 43 5.43 -14.23 1.78
N HIS A 44 6.63 -14.81 1.68
CA HIS A 44 7.84 -14.04 1.48
C HIS A 44 7.88 -13.54 0.04
N GLY A 45 7.81 -12.24 -0.15
CA GLY A 45 7.77 -11.64 -1.49
C GLY A 45 7.95 -10.13 -1.47
N ASP A 46 8.38 -9.61 -2.61
CA ASP A 46 8.49 -8.18 -2.86
C ASP A 46 7.29 -7.72 -3.68
N ILE A 47 6.60 -6.67 -3.23
CA ILE A 47 5.44 -6.10 -3.93
C ILE A 47 5.78 -5.66 -5.38
N LEU A 48 7.03 -5.36 -5.67
CA LEU A 48 7.49 -5.03 -7.03
C LEU A 48 7.37 -6.23 -7.98
N SER A 49 7.56 -7.45 -7.49
CA SER A 49 7.54 -8.67 -8.29
C SER A 49 6.39 -9.62 -7.98
N TYR A 50 5.84 -9.56 -6.76
CA TYR A 50 4.74 -10.42 -6.33
C TYR A 50 3.48 -10.14 -7.16
N ASP A 51 2.80 -11.20 -7.62
CA ASP A 51 1.52 -11.06 -8.30
C ASP A 51 0.40 -10.80 -7.29
N CYS A 52 -0.06 -9.55 -7.27
CA CYS A 52 -1.17 -9.10 -6.44
C CYS A 52 -2.49 -9.03 -7.23
N SER A 53 -2.64 -9.73 -8.34
CA SER A 53 -3.86 -9.69 -9.14
C SER A 53 -4.97 -10.59 -8.57
N GLY A 54 -6.23 -10.26 -8.88
CA GLY A 54 -7.39 -11.11 -8.58
C GLY A 54 -7.90 -11.06 -7.14
N TYR A 55 -7.41 -10.14 -6.32
CA TYR A 55 -7.93 -9.93 -4.98
C TYR A 55 -9.15 -8.99 -4.99
N ASP A 56 -10.12 -9.24 -4.10
CA ASP A 56 -11.21 -8.29 -3.87
C ASP A 56 -10.68 -7.00 -3.22
N LEU A 57 -9.70 -7.13 -2.32
CA LEU A 57 -9.09 -6.01 -1.62
C LEU A 57 -7.59 -6.21 -1.45
N VAL A 58 -6.81 -5.21 -1.84
CA VAL A 58 -5.38 -5.11 -1.54
C VAL A 58 -5.15 -3.99 -0.54
N LEU A 59 -4.45 -4.29 0.55
CA LEU A 59 -4.07 -3.31 1.58
C LEU A 59 -2.57 -3.01 1.47
N ILE A 60 -2.21 -1.75 1.22
CA ILE A 60 -0.82 -1.27 1.15
C ILE A 60 -0.61 -0.24 2.24
N LYS A 61 -0.06 -0.69 3.38
CA LYS A 61 0.07 0.17 4.55
C LYS A 61 1.51 0.59 4.79
N ASP A 62 1.76 1.89 4.64
CA ASP A 62 3.06 2.52 4.92
C ASP A 62 4.23 1.91 4.11
N VAL A 63 3.98 1.45 2.89
CA VAL A 63 4.96 0.81 2.00
C VAL A 63 5.41 1.77 0.90
N LEU A 64 4.48 2.32 0.11
CA LEU A 64 4.82 3.11 -1.07
C LEU A 64 5.66 4.34 -0.76
N GLN A 65 5.51 4.90 0.42
CA GLN A 65 6.31 6.06 0.88
C GLN A 65 7.82 5.78 1.00
N HIS A 66 8.24 4.53 0.89
CA HIS A 66 9.65 4.12 0.92
C HIS A 66 10.22 3.80 -0.48
N PHE A 67 9.39 3.91 -1.52
CA PHE A 67 9.77 3.60 -2.89
C PHE A 67 10.10 4.86 -3.70
N LYS A 68 10.88 4.69 -4.75
CA LYS A 68 11.07 5.71 -5.79
C LYS A 68 9.75 5.93 -6.53
N ASP A 69 9.58 7.08 -7.16
CA ASP A 69 8.37 7.40 -7.90
C ASP A 69 8.09 6.41 -9.03
N GLU A 70 9.14 5.94 -9.71
CA GLU A 70 9.04 4.89 -10.74
C GLU A 70 8.48 3.59 -10.17
N ASP A 71 8.95 3.16 -9.00
CA ASP A 71 8.49 1.95 -8.34
C ASP A 71 7.06 2.11 -7.83
N VAL A 72 6.68 3.30 -7.32
CA VAL A 72 5.29 3.60 -6.96
C VAL A 72 4.39 3.47 -8.18
N ILE A 73 4.80 4.02 -9.33
CA ILE A 73 4.06 3.90 -10.59
C ILE A 73 3.94 2.43 -11.00
N ASN A 74 5.02 1.66 -11.01
CA ASN A 74 5.03 0.25 -11.38
C ASN A 74 4.08 -0.58 -10.50
N VAL A 75 4.09 -0.34 -9.19
CA VAL A 75 3.17 -1.01 -8.25
C VAL A 75 1.73 -0.61 -8.52
N CYS A 76 1.44 0.67 -8.67
CA CYS A 76 0.08 1.16 -8.89
C CYS A 76 -0.48 0.71 -10.25
N ASP A 77 0.32 0.77 -11.33
CA ASP A 77 -0.09 0.32 -12.68
C ASP A 77 -0.41 -1.19 -12.71
N LYS A 78 0.27 -1.98 -11.86
CA LYS A 78 0.02 -3.41 -11.73
C LYS A 78 -1.19 -3.72 -10.83
N ILE A 79 -1.33 -3.04 -9.70
CA ILE A 79 -2.28 -3.44 -8.65
C ILE A 79 -3.67 -2.82 -8.87
N ILE A 80 -3.74 -1.52 -9.21
CA ILE A 80 -5.02 -0.82 -9.30
C ILE A 80 -5.95 -1.41 -10.36
N PRO A 81 -5.53 -1.68 -11.60
CA PRO A 81 -6.44 -2.20 -12.62
C PRO A 81 -6.83 -3.68 -12.43
N ASN A 82 -6.04 -4.45 -11.67
CA ASN A 82 -6.20 -5.90 -11.56
C ASN A 82 -6.91 -6.34 -10.26
N ASN A 83 -7.37 -5.40 -9.44
CA ASN A 83 -8.07 -5.71 -8.20
C ASN A 83 -9.34 -4.86 -8.07
N LYS A 84 -10.32 -5.35 -7.32
CA LYS A 84 -11.60 -4.66 -7.14
C LYS A 84 -11.44 -3.38 -6.32
N PHE A 85 -10.72 -3.46 -5.22
CA PHE A 85 -10.38 -2.33 -4.37
C PHE A 85 -8.92 -2.37 -3.93
N VAL A 86 -8.30 -1.20 -3.83
CA VAL A 86 -6.97 -1.03 -3.24
C VAL A 86 -7.05 0.08 -2.20
N ILE A 87 -6.61 -0.19 -0.98
CA ILE A 87 -6.48 0.81 0.07
C ILE A 87 -5.00 1.03 0.35
N ALA A 88 -4.50 2.22 0.05
CA ALA A 88 -3.15 2.63 0.38
C ALA A 88 -3.14 3.65 1.52
N THR A 89 -2.27 3.45 2.50
CA THR A 89 -2.00 4.46 3.53
C THR A 89 -0.56 4.94 3.42
N ASN A 90 -0.40 6.25 3.33
CA ASN A 90 0.91 6.88 3.24
C ASN A 90 1.01 8.06 4.19
N GLY A 91 2.22 8.38 4.61
CA GLY A 91 2.46 9.64 5.27
C GLY A 91 2.25 10.80 4.31
N CYS A 92 1.41 11.74 4.74
CA CYS A 92 1.12 12.96 3.99
C CYS A 92 1.16 14.12 4.98
N LYS A 93 2.04 15.11 4.79
CA LYS A 93 2.07 16.31 5.64
C LYS A 93 0.99 17.28 5.18
N PHE A 94 -0.18 17.23 5.81
CA PHE A 94 -1.19 18.28 5.68
C PHE A 94 -0.96 19.37 6.73
N GLY A 95 -1.09 20.63 6.34
CA GLY A 95 -1.12 21.78 7.24
C GLY A 95 0.02 22.76 7.10
N ARG A 96 1.04 22.47 6.33
CA ARG A 96 1.90 23.49 5.72
C ARG A 96 1.81 23.28 4.23
N THR A 97 1.27 24.26 3.51
CA THR A 97 1.53 24.37 2.06
C THR A 97 3.01 24.12 1.89
N PRO A 98 3.44 23.02 1.28
CA PRO A 98 4.84 22.90 0.96
C PRO A 98 5.11 24.09 0.06
N SER A 99 6.04 24.95 0.42
CA SER A 99 6.57 25.89 -0.54
C SER A 99 6.92 25.08 -1.76
N LYS A 100 6.56 25.54 -2.96
CA LYS A 100 6.81 24.86 -4.24
C LYS A 100 8.24 24.36 -4.41
N ASN A 101 9.14 24.77 -3.53
CA ASN A 101 10.58 24.58 -3.62
C ASN A 101 11.14 23.43 -2.74
N ASN A 102 10.35 22.76 -1.88
CA ASN A 102 10.87 21.70 -1.00
C ASN A 102 10.39 20.29 -1.34
N TRP A 103 9.79 20.11 -2.49
CA TRP A 103 9.42 18.83 -3.03
C TRP A 103 10.13 18.65 -4.37
N VAL A 104 11.39 18.28 -4.31
CA VAL A 104 12.06 17.76 -5.48
C VAL A 104 11.48 16.37 -5.73
N SER A 105 10.53 16.30 -6.67
CA SER A 105 10.19 15.03 -7.30
C SER A 105 11.48 14.47 -7.87
N GLY A 106 11.85 13.26 -7.50
CA GLY A 106 12.87 12.53 -8.23
C GLY A 106 14.20 12.26 -7.51
N GLU A 107 14.51 12.83 -6.37
CA GLU A 107 15.72 12.44 -5.61
C GLU A 107 15.35 11.71 -4.32
N ARG A 108 14.85 10.51 -4.46
CA ARG A 108 14.96 9.53 -3.41
C ARG A 108 16.38 8.99 -3.49
N SER A 109 17.29 9.51 -2.67
CA SER A 109 18.66 9.03 -2.65
C SER A 109 18.66 7.55 -2.29
N ILE A 110 19.21 6.74 -3.20
CA ILE A 110 19.36 5.29 -3.08
C ILE A 110 20.20 4.91 -1.84
N ASP A 111 20.90 5.88 -1.25
CA ASP A 111 21.91 5.66 -0.22
C ASP A 111 21.36 5.56 1.20
N ASN A 112 20.06 5.79 1.42
CA ASN A 112 19.43 5.60 2.71
C ASN A 112 18.27 4.61 2.60
N GLN A 113 18.50 3.37 3.00
CA GLN A 113 17.53 2.26 3.08
C GLN A 113 16.24 2.57 3.88
N TYR A 114 16.09 3.77 4.41
CA TYR A 114 14.98 4.21 5.25
C TYR A 114 14.47 5.61 4.90
N SER A 115 14.70 6.08 3.67
CA SER A 115 14.20 7.39 3.27
C SER A 115 12.66 7.37 3.19
N TYR A 116 12.05 8.10 4.11
CA TYR A 116 10.62 8.34 4.15
C TYR A 116 10.29 9.55 3.29
N HIS A 117 9.45 9.36 2.29
CA HIS A 117 8.95 10.44 1.44
C HIS A 117 7.43 10.51 1.55
N PRO A 118 6.86 11.65 1.95
CA PRO A 118 5.41 11.78 1.99
C PRO A 118 4.82 11.60 0.60
N LEU A 119 3.84 10.72 0.47
CA LEU A 119 3.05 10.52 -0.73
C LEU A 119 1.64 11.05 -0.53
N CYS A 120 1.14 11.79 -1.51
CA CYS A 120 -0.16 12.43 -1.46
C CYS A 120 -0.92 12.21 -2.78
N SER A 121 -2.21 11.88 -2.69
CA SER A 121 -3.07 11.66 -3.86
C SER A 121 -3.19 12.88 -4.80
N LYS A 122 -2.95 14.08 -4.26
CA LYS A 122 -3.01 15.35 -5.00
C LYS A 122 -1.70 15.73 -5.68
N ARG A 123 -0.73 14.85 -5.71
CA ARG A 123 0.61 15.08 -6.29
C ARG A 123 1.14 13.85 -6.99
N GLU A 124 2.04 14.06 -7.92
CA GLU A 124 2.79 12.96 -8.52
C GLU A 124 3.62 12.21 -7.46
N PRO A 125 3.77 10.89 -7.59
CA PRO A 125 3.26 10.07 -8.70
C PRO A 125 1.79 9.64 -8.56
N LEU A 126 1.12 9.86 -7.43
CA LEU A 126 -0.23 9.36 -7.19
C LEU A 126 -1.33 10.16 -7.90
N LEU A 127 -1.07 11.41 -8.28
CA LEU A 127 -2.01 12.22 -9.06
C LEU A 127 -2.40 11.56 -10.40
N LYS A 128 -1.48 10.81 -11.01
CA LYS A 128 -1.73 10.01 -12.22
C LYS A 128 -2.98 9.12 -12.10
N TYR A 129 -3.29 8.68 -10.88
CA TYR A 129 -4.39 7.74 -10.59
C TYR A 129 -5.67 8.40 -10.07
N GLU A 130 -5.79 9.73 -10.17
CA GLU A 130 -6.93 10.50 -9.63
C GLU A 130 -8.28 9.93 -10.06
N LYS A 131 -8.43 9.53 -11.33
CA LYS A 131 -9.66 8.94 -11.88
C LYS A 131 -10.07 7.61 -11.21
N HIS A 132 -9.14 6.90 -10.60
CA HIS A 132 -9.39 5.65 -9.88
C HIS A 132 -9.68 5.86 -8.40
N ILE A 133 -9.50 7.06 -7.88
CA ILE A 133 -9.72 7.37 -6.47
C ILE A 133 -11.21 7.45 -6.20
N LYS A 134 -11.71 6.58 -5.33
CA LYS A 134 -13.10 6.57 -4.86
C LYS A 134 -13.29 7.38 -3.59
N ASN A 135 -12.29 7.39 -2.73
CA ASN A 135 -12.33 8.12 -1.47
C ASN A 135 -10.92 8.45 -0.98
N THR A 136 -10.80 9.59 -0.30
CA THR A 136 -9.62 9.94 0.49
C THR A 136 -10.03 10.39 1.87
N SER A 137 -9.33 9.92 2.89
CA SER A 137 -9.50 10.40 4.26
C SER A 137 -8.14 10.68 4.90
N TYR A 138 -8.14 11.55 5.89
CA TYR A 138 -6.92 12.00 6.54
C TYR A 138 -6.98 11.77 8.03
N ARG A 139 -5.91 11.20 8.59
CA ARG A 139 -5.72 11.09 10.03
C ARG A 139 -4.34 11.59 10.40
N ARG A 140 -4.27 12.71 11.12
CA ARG A 140 -3.02 13.35 11.54
C ARG A 140 -2.11 13.66 10.34
N TYR A 141 -1.07 12.83 10.14
CA TYR A 141 -0.07 12.99 9.07
C TYR A 141 -0.20 11.90 8.00
N LYS A 142 -1.30 11.16 7.99
CA LYS A 142 -1.53 10.07 7.03
C LYS A 142 -2.72 10.35 6.16
N GLU A 143 -2.57 10.04 4.90
CA GLU A 143 -3.65 9.94 3.93
C GLU A 143 -4.00 8.46 3.73
N ILE A 144 -5.28 8.17 3.73
CA ILE A 144 -5.83 6.85 3.39
C ILE A 144 -6.55 7.03 2.07
N ILE A 145 -6.08 6.36 1.03
CA ILE A 145 -6.60 6.46 -0.33
C ILE A 145 -7.27 5.14 -0.67
N THR A 146 -8.53 5.19 -1.09
CA THR A 146 -9.22 4.04 -1.65
C THR A 146 -9.31 4.19 -3.17
N PHE A 147 -8.65 3.30 -3.89
CA PHE A 147 -8.80 3.15 -5.33
C PHE A 147 -9.83 2.05 -5.62
N GLY A 148 -10.56 2.20 -6.69
CA GLY A 148 -11.47 1.19 -7.20
C GLY A 148 -11.37 1.11 -8.71
N ASN A 149 -11.45 -0.10 -9.24
CA ASN A 149 -11.68 -0.27 -10.65
C ASN A 149 -13.08 0.28 -10.97
N ASN A 150 -13.16 1.11 -12.00
CA ASN A 150 -14.42 1.37 -12.65
C ASN A 150 -14.77 0.12 -13.47
N LEU A 151 -15.16 -0.95 -12.77
CA LEU A 151 -15.90 -1.99 -13.46
C LEU A 151 -17.15 -1.30 -13.97
N THR A 152 -17.17 -1.02 -15.25
CA THR A 152 -18.38 -0.63 -15.97
C THR A 152 -19.46 -1.63 -15.58
N GLU A 153 -20.52 -1.11 -14.98
CA GLU A 153 -21.78 -1.82 -14.84
C GLU A 153 -22.22 -2.40 -16.17
#